data_a8dc52e05350d1f6715daf62c5760c65
#
_entry.id   a8dc52e05350d1f6715daf62c5760c65
#
_cell.length_a   1.000
_cell.length_b   1.000
_cell.length_c   1.000
_cell.angle_alpha   90.00
_cell.angle_beta   90.00
_cell.angle_gamma   90.00
#
_symmetry.space_group_name_H-M   'P 1'
#
loop_
_entity.id
_entity.type
_entity.pdbx_description
1 polymer ?
#
loop_
_entity_poly.entity_id
_entity_poly.type
_entity_poly.pdbx_seq_one_letter_code
_entity_poly.pdbx_strand_id
1 'polypeptide(L)'
;MRSLLQHRKDKSAPVNLMINSPGGDIYEMFGIIDYIESLERNSKIKINTICRGKAMSAAAMILACGTGKRLASKRSTIMIHEGSSMQAGKTSDVKAAQKYNSHLESMANSILGDKTNKDKKFWSEQSKTDLYLSAKDAQKLGVIDGIIN
;
A
#
# COMPACT_ATOMS: atom_id res chain seq x y z
N MET A 1 -15.36 -1.35 7.71
CA MET A 1 -15.23 -0.10 6.91
C MET A 1 -16.56 0.36 6.31
N ARG A 2 -17.35 -0.46 5.63
CA ARG A 2 -18.65 -0.08 5.02
C ARG A 2 -19.64 0.53 6.04
N SER A 3 -19.75 -0.02 7.24
CA SER A 3 -20.63 0.46 8.31
C SER A 3 -20.27 1.88 8.81
N LEU A 4 -18.98 2.18 8.94
CA LEU A 4 -18.53 3.50 9.39
C LEU A 4 -18.82 4.61 8.38
N LEU A 5 -18.85 4.29 7.07
CA LEU A 5 -19.14 5.26 6.02
C LEU A 5 -20.62 5.66 5.98
N GLN A 6 -21.53 4.77 6.41
CA GLN A 6 -22.97 5.02 6.40
C GLN A 6 -23.42 6.05 7.45
N HIS A 7 -22.68 6.21 8.55
CA HIS A 7 -23.04 7.05 9.69
C HIS A 7 -22.29 8.41 9.68
N ARG A 8 -21.65 8.77 8.58
CA ARG A 8 -20.95 10.07 8.48
C ARG A 8 -21.95 11.23 8.45
N LYS A 9 -21.72 12.21 9.32
CA LYS A 9 -22.53 13.45 9.34
C LYS A 9 -22.29 14.30 8.08
N ASP A 10 -21.03 14.43 7.66
CA ASP A 10 -20.63 15.07 6.41
C ASP A 10 -20.16 14.02 5.41
N LYS A 11 -20.96 13.81 4.36
CA LYS A 11 -20.67 12.82 3.31
C LYS A 11 -19.58 13.29 2.33
N SER A 12 -19.28 14.59 2.29
CA SER A 12 -18.26 15.18 1.41
C SER A 12 -16.84 15.18 2.02
N ALA A 13 -16.73 15.16 3.35
CA ALA A 13 -15.45 15.17 4.04
C ALA A 13 -14.64 13.89 3.73
N PRO A 14 -13.30 13.96 3.58
CA PRO A 14 -12.48 12.78 3.39
C PRO A 14 -12.49 11.88 4.63
N VAL A 15 -12.25 10.58 4.41
CA VAL A 15 -12.08 9.61 5.50
C VAL A 15 -10.60 9.44 5.80
N ASN A 16 -10.22 9.45 7.07
CA ASN A 16 -8.85 9.19 7.49
C ASN A 16 -8.67 7.70 7.83
N LEU A 17 -7.83 7.02 7.08
CA LEU A 17 -7.36 5.67 7.37
C LEU A 17 -6.02 5.75 8.10
N MET A 18 -6.06 5.50 9.42
CA MET A 18 -4.85 5.45 10.26
C MET A 18 -4.16 4.11 10.11
N ILE A 19 -2.85 4.11 9.83
CA ILE A 19 -2.05 2.91 9.56
C ILE A 19 -0.93 2.80 10.60
N ASN A 20 -0.90 1.68 11.31
CA ASN A 20 0.22 1.22 12.13
C ASN A 20 0.27 -0.30 12.04
N SER A 21 0.98 -0.83 11.02
CA SER A 21 0.90 -2.24 10.67
C SER A 21 2.21 -2.76 10.06
N PRO A 22 2.60 -4.01 10.36
CA PRO A 22 3.72 -4.67 9.69
C PRO A 22 3.37 -5.17 8.28
N GLY A 23 2.13 -5.07 7.84
CA GLY A 23 1.64 -5.63 6.59
C GLY A 23 0.77 -6.85 6.80
N GLY A 24 0.71 -7.72 5.81
CA GLY A 24 -0.13 -8.92 5.82
C GLY A 24 -0.26 -9.54 4.43
N ASP A 25 -1.39 -10.19 4.19
CA ASP A 25 -1.67 -10.93 2.97
C ASP A 25 -1.83 -10.02 1.75
N ILE A 26 -1.30 -10.46 0.60
CA ILE A 26 -1.31 -9.69 -0.64
C ILE A 26 -2.71 -9.56 -1.26
N TYR A 27 -3.56 -10.57 -1.10
CA TYR A 27 -4.92 -10.52 -1.64
C TYR A 27 -5.79 -9.56 -0.84
N GLU A 28 -5.63 -9.56 0.49
CA GLU A 28 -6.29 -8.60 1.38
C GLU A 28 -5.84 -7.17 1.07
N MET A 29 -4.56 -6.98 0.78
CA MET A 29 -4.01 -5.70 0.34
C MET A 29 -4.69 -5.21 -0.94
N PHE A 30 -4.75 -6.03 -1.99
CA PHE A 30 -5.43 -5.66 -3.23
C PHE A 30 -6.91 -5.37 -3.00
N GLY A 31 -7.61 -6.19 -2.20
CA GLY A 31 -9.02 -5.95 -1.87
C GLY A 31 -9.24 -4.60 -1.19
N ILE A 32 -8.35 -4.19 -0.28
CA ILE A 32 -8.42 -2.88 0.38
C ILE A 32 -8.13 -1.74 -0.61
N ILE A 33 -7.13 -1.89 -1.47
CA ILE A 33 -6.77 -0.88 -2.50
C ILE A 33 -7.94 -0.69 -3.46
N ASP A 34 -8.49 -1.78 -4.01
CA ASP A 34 -9.63 -1.74 -4.92
C ASP A 34 -10.85 -1.06 -4.26
N TYR A 35 -11.07 -1.33 -2.98
CA TYR A 35 -12.17 -0.72 -2.24
C TYR A 35 -11.95 0.80 -2.05
N ILE A 36 -10.73 1.23 -1.70
CA ILE A 36 -10.37 2.65 -1.59
C ILE A 36 -10.62 3.38 -2.92
N GLU A 37 -10.16 2.81 -4.03
CA GLU A 37 -10.34 3.39 -5.36
C GLU A 37 -11.80 3.40 -5.80
N SER A 38 -12.56 2.35 -5.46
CA SER A 38 -13.99 2.29 -5.75
C SER A 38 -14.80 3.37 -5.03
N LEU A 39 -14.43 3.71 -3.80
CA LEU A 39 -15.07 4.79 -3.04
C LEU A 39 -14.88 6.15 -3.71
N GLU A 40 -13.68 6.44 -4.20
CA GLU A 40 -13.45 7.66 -4.96
C GLU A 40 -14.22 7.67 -6.27
N ARG A 41 -14.14 6.58 -7.04
CA ARG A 41 -14.77 6.48 -8.36
C ARG A 41 -16.27 6.59 -8.30
N ASN A 42 -16.91 5.82 -7.42
CA ASN A 42 -18.37 5.65 -7.39
C ASN A 42 -19.08 6.64 -6.45
N SER A 43 -18.42 7.09 -5.39
CA SER A 43 -19.03 7.90 -4.33
C SER A 43 -18.34 9.23 -4.11
N LYS A 44 -17.27 9.53 -4.84
CA LYS A 44 -16.43 10.75 -4.70
C LYS A 44 -15.86 10.91 -3.28
N ILE A 45 -15.76 9.82 -2.52
CA ILE A 45 -15.20 9.82 -1.17
C ILE A 45 -13.69 9.66 -1.27
N LYS A 46 -12.95 10.68 -0.83
CA LYS A 46 -11.50 10.63 -0.71
C LYS A 46 -11.08 9.91 0.57
N ILE A 47 -10.07 9.06 0.46
CA ILE A 47 -9.46 8.37 1.60
C ILE A 47 -8.06 8.94 1.82
N ASN A 48 -7.89 9.66 2.93
CA ASN A 48 -6.55 10.01 3.41
C ASN A 48 -5.93 8.80 4.09
N THR A 49 -4.70 8.48 3.77
CA THR A 49 -3.92 7.44 4.44
C THR A 49 -2.85 8.08 5.33
N ILE A 50 -2.78 7.66 6.58
CA ILE A 50 -1.93 8.34 7.58
C ILE A 50 -1.14 7.29 8.37
N CYS A 51 0.16 7.21 8.14
CA CYS A 51 1.03 6.33 8.90
C CYS A 51 1.39 6.95 10.24
N ARG A 52 1.09 6.22 11.34
CA ARG A 52 1.55 6.55 12.70
C ARG A 52 2.27 5.34 13.30
N GLY A 53 3.59 5.44 13.42
CA GLY A 53 4.45 4.34 13.85
C GLY A 53 5.06 3.63 12.64
N LYS A 54 4.40 2.66 12.05
CA LYS A 54 4.93 1.92 10.89
C LYS A 54 3.88 1.59 9.84
N ALA A 55 4.32 1.54 8.59
CA ALA A 55 3.59 0.95 7.48
C ALA A 55 4.58 0.11 6.67
N MET A 56 4.49 -1.21 6.77
CA MET A 56 5.44 -2.13 6.16
C MET A 56 4.74 -3.08 5.20
N SER A 57 5.43 -3.50 4.12
CA SER A 57 4.91 -4.49 3.17
C SER A 57 3.53 -4.08 2.61
N ALA A 58 2.51 -4.93 2.70
CA ALA A 58 1.14 -4.63 2.29
C ALA A 58 0.59 -3.30 2.85
N ALA A 59 0.95 -2.94 4.09
CA ALA A 59 0.51 -1.67 4.69
C ALA A 59 1.17 -0.44 4.04
N ALA A 60 2.40 -0.55 3.55
CA ALA A 60 3.06 0.51 2.80
C ALA A 60 2.39 0.72 1.43
N MET A 61 1.95 -0.36 0.80
CA MET A 61 1.17 -0.32 -0.44
C MET A 61 -0.16 0.42 -0.24
N ILE A 62 -0.90 0.06 0.82
CA ILE A 62 -2.17 0.73 1.16
C ILE A 62 -1.92 2.21 1.47
N LEU A 63 -0.84 2.55 2.17
CA LEU A 63 -0.44 3.93 2.43
C LEU A 63 -0.25 4.72 1.13
N ALA A 64 0.46 4.15 0.16
CA ALA A 64 0.73 4.77 -1.14
C ALA A 64 -0.53 4.93 -2.02
N CYS A 65 -1.57 4.14 -1.77
CA CYS A 65 -2.81 4.11 -2.56
C CYS A 65 -3.94 5.00 -2.01
N GLY A 66 -3.68 5.83 -0.99
CA GLY A 66 -4.66 6.83 -0.55
C GLY A 66 -5.12 7.73 -1.70
N THR A 67 -6.43 7.91 -1.86
CA THR A 67 -7.02 8.75 -2.91
C THR A 67 -7.16 10.21 -2.51
N GLY A 68 -6.99 10.51 -1.21
CA GLY A 68 -6.84 11.85 -0.65
C GLY A 68 -5.37 12.16 -0.37
N LYS A 69 -5.08 12.70 0.82
CA LYS A 69 -3.70 12.96 1.28
C LYS A 69 -3.07 11.70 1.82
N ARG A 70 -1.83 11.43 1.45
CA ARG A 70 -0.99 10.34 1.97
C ARG A 70 0.03 10.95 2.92
N LEU A 71 -0.05 10.63 4.20
CA LEU A 71 0.71 11.33 5.25
C LEU A 71 1.44 10.33 6.15
N ALA A 72 2.54 10.77 6.74
CA ALA A 72 3.22 10.02 7.79
C ALA A 72 3.68 10.94 8.93
N SER A 73 3.66 10.44 10.16
CA SER A 73 4.28 11.14 11.28
C SER A 73 5.80 11.16 11.12
N LYS A 74 6.44 12.20 11.63
CA LYS A 74 7.90 12.45 11.49
C LYS A 74 8.78 11.25 11.85
N ARG A 75 8.36 10.44 12.84
CA ARG A 75 9.09 9.26 13.34
C ARG A 75 8.56 7.94 12.76
N SER A 76 7.67 7.98 11.78
CA SER A 76 7.15 6.76 11.15
C SER A 76 8.22 6.11 10.29
N THR A 77 8.17 4.78 10.24
CA THR A 77 8.99 3.95 9.36
C THR A 77 8.08 3.32 8.31
N ILE A 78 8.47 3.45 7.06
CA ILE A 78 7.83 2.78 5.94
C ILE A 78 8.80 1.71 5.42
N MET A 79 8.32 0.51 5.08
CA MET A 79 9.18 -0.53 4.52
C MET A 79 8.48 -1.19 3.33
N ILE A 80 9.21 -1.31 2.25
CA ILE A 80 8.77 -1.95 1.01
C ILE A 80 9.73 -3.09 0.69
N HIS A 81 9.19 -4.26 0.39
CA HIS A 81 9.94 -5.44 -0.01
C HIS A 81 9.11 -6.32 -0.95
N GLU A 82 9.74 -7.25 -1.63
CA GLU A 82 9.04 -8.29 -2.37
C GLU A 82 8.32 -9.26 -1.42
N GLY A 83 7.24 -9.88 -1.88
CA GLY A 83 6.47 -10.81 -1.07
C GLY A 83 7.29 -12.05 -0.69
N SER A 84 7.20 -12.47 0.56
CA SER A 84 7.73 -13.75 0.99
C SER A 84 6.65 -14.83 0.92
N SER A 85 6.97 -15.98 0.34
CA SER A 85 6.06 -17.13 0.31
C SER A 85 6.81 -18.42 0.59
N MET A 86 6.17 -19.32 1.32
CA MET A 86 6.65 -20.70 1.50
C MET A 86 5.74 -21.62 0.70
N GLN A 87 6.31 -22.40 -0.21
CA GLN A 87 5.57 -23.33 -1.06
C GLN A 87 6.05 -24.75 -0.79
N ALA A 88 5.13 -25.65 -0.47
CA ALA A 88 5.39 -27.07 -0.30
C ALA A 88 4.34 -27.88 -1.08
N GLY A 89 4.74 -28.97 -1.71
CA GLY A 89 3.83 -29.81 -2.50
C GLY A 89 4.51 -30.46 -3.70
N LYS A 90 3.72 -30.90 -4.68
CA LYS A 90 4.23 -31.45 -5.93
C LYS A 90 5.01 -30.40 -6.69
N THR A 91 6.06 -30.82 -7.41
CA THR A 91 6.92 -29.89 -8.18
C THR A 91 6.13 -29.03 -9.18
N SER A 92 5.10 -29.59 -9.81
CA SER A 92 4.21 -28.87 -10.73
C SER A 92 3.44 -27.75 -10.02
N ASP A 93 2.92 -28.03 -8.83
CA ASP A 93 2.11 -27.10 -8.05
C ASP A 93 2.97 -25.96 -7.50
N VAL A 94 4.19 -26.30 -7.02
CA VAL A 94 5.18 -25.30 -6.57
C VAL A 94 5.58 -24.37 -7.69
N LYS A 95 5.85 -24.90 -8.90
CA LYS A 95 6.18 -24.05 -10.07
C LYS A 95 5.01 -23.16 -10.49
N ALA A 96 3.78 -23.68 -10.47
CA ALA A 96 2.59 -22.90 -10.80
C ALA A 96 2.39 -21.75 -9.79
N ALA A 97 2.52 -22.04 -8.48
CA ALA A 97 2.40 -21.04 -7.43
C ALA A 97 3.50 -19.96 -7.53
N GLN A 98 4.74 -20.37 -7.81
CA GLN A 98 5.86 -19.43 -8.00
C GLN A 98 5.61 -18.47 -9.17
N LYS A 99 5.15 -19.01 -10.32
CA LYS A 99 4.78 -18.18 -11.47
C LYS A 99 3.69 -17.17 -11.13
N TYR A 100 2.69 -17.61 -10.37
CA TYR A 100 1.59 -16.72 -9.98
C TYR A 100 2.04 -15.66 -8.96
N ASN A 101 2.88 -16.00 -7.99
CA ASN A 101 3.47 -15.04 -7.07
C ASN A 101 4.26 -13.95 -7.80
N SER A 102 5.07 -14.32 -8.80
CA SER A 102 5.77 -13.32 -9.64
C SER A 102 4.80 -12.40 -10.38
N HIS A 103 3.63 -12.89 -10.79
CA HIS A 103 2.58 -12.04 -11.37
C HIS A 103 2.02 -11.05 -10.34
N LEU A 104 1.72 -11.50 -9.12
CA LEU A 104 1.22 -10.62 -8.03
C LEU A 104 2.24 -9.54 -7.67
N GLU A 105 3.52 -9.88 -7.57
CA GLU A 105 4.60 -8.91 -7.36
C GLU A 105 4.70 -7.89 -8.49
N SER A 106 4.57 -8.36 -9.73
CA SER A 106 4.56 -7.48 -10.90
C SER A 106 3.39 -6.49 -10.86
N MET A 107 2.21 -6.91 -10.38
CA MET A 107 1.07 -6.02 -10.16
C MET A 107 1.34 -5.00 -9.06
N ALA A 108 1.88 -5.44 -7.91
CA ALA A 108 2.22 -4.55 -6.79
C ALA A 108 3.24 -3.48 -7.22
N ASN A 109 4.30 -3.88 -7.92
CA ASN A 109 5.30 -2.95 -8.45
C ASN A 109 4.72 -1.97 -9.49
N SER A 110 3.74 -2.40 -10.29
CA SER A 110 3.02 -1.49 -11.21
C SER A 110 2.22 -0.45 -10.46
N ILE A 111 1.49 -0.86 -9.40
CA ILE A 111 0.73 0.06 -8.54
C ILE A 111 1.66 1.10 -7.93
N LEU A 112 2.82 0.70 -7.38
CA LEU A 112 3.81 1.67 -6.86
C LEU A 112 4.32 2.60 -7.96
N GLY A 113 4.55 2.09 -9.17
CA GLY A 113 4.94 2.91 -10.32
C GLY A 113 3.91 3.98 -10.64
N ASP A 114 2.63 3.63 -10.60
CA ASP A 114 1.53 4.56 -10.91
C ASP A 114 1.25 5.57 -9.78
N LYS A 115 1.54 5.21 -8.54
CA LYS A 115 1.20 6.02 -7.35
C LYS A 115 2.35 6.86 -6.81
N THR A 116 3.57 6.70 -7.31
CA THR A 116 4.78 7.35 -6.76
C THR A 116 5.58 8.10 -7.83
N ASN A 117 6.70 8.69 -7.45
CA ASN A 117 7.60 9.41 -8.36
C ASN A 117 8.62 8.50 -9.06
N LYS A 118 8.45 7.18 -8.96
CA LYS A 118 9.35 6.17 -9.51
C LYS A 118 8.58 5.19 -10.38
N ASP A 119 9.25 4.65 -11.38
CA ASP A 119 8.64 3.67 -12.27
C ASP A 119 8.61 2.25 -11.66
N LYS A 120 7.88 1.36 -12.31
CA LYS A 120 7.80 -0.06 -11.94
C LYS A 120 9.17 -0.72 -11.83
N LYS A 121 10.11 -0.39 -12.73
CA LYS A 121 11.44 -0.99 -12.76
C LYS A 121 12.23 -0.64 -11.50
N PHE A 122 12.20 0.63 -11.08
CA PHE A 122 12.80 1.07 -9.83
C PHE A 122 12.27 0.25 -8.65
N TRP A 123 10.94 0.11 -8.52
CA TRP A 123 10.35 -0.63 -7.41
C TRP A 123 10.69 -2.12 -7.46
N SER A 124 10.66 -2.75 -8.63
CA SER A 124 11.08 -4.14 -8.81
C SER A 124 12.54 -4.41 -8.43
N GLU A 125 13.42 -3.43 -8.58
CA GLU A 125 14.83 -3.55 -8.19
C GLU A 125 15.03 -3.28 -6.69
N GLN A 126 14.37 -2.25 -6.15
CA GLN A 126 14.55 -1.85 -4.75
C GLN A 126 13.86 -2.79 -3.76
N SER A 127 12.77 -3.44 -4.15
CA SER A 127 12.03 -4.35 -3.28
C SER A 127 12.67 -5.73 -3.08
N LYS A 128 13.71 -6.07 -3.83
CA LYS A 128 14.46 -7.34 -3.66
C LYS A 128 15.08 -7.52 -2.27
N THR A 129 15.26 -6.43 -1.57
CA THR A 129 15.68 -6.40 -0.16
C THR A 129 14.76 -5.46 0.60
N ASP A 130 14.70 -5.60 1.92
CA ASP A 130 13.90 -4.72 2.76
C ASP A 130 14.35 -3.25 2.61
N LEU A 131 13.57 -2.46 1.91
CA LEU A 131 13.80 -1.03 1.73
C LEU A 131 13.12 -0.24 2.86
N TYR A 132 13.88 0.12 3.88
CA TYR A 132 13.41 0.96 4.97
C TYR A 132 13.51 2.44 4.61
N LEU A 133 12.41 3.15 4.76
CA LEU A 133 12.27 4.57 4.44
C LEU A 133 11.89 5.36 5.69
N SER A 134 12.61 6.45 5.94
CA SER A 134 12.11 7.50 6.83
C SER A 134 10.92 8.21 6.18
N ALA A 135 10.15 8.97 6.97
CA ALA A 135 9.06 9.80 6.41
C ALA A 135 9.58 10.78 5.32
N LYS A 136 10.81 11.32 5.48
CA LYS A 136 11.42 12.19 4.48
C LYS A 136 11.75 11.46 3.18
N ASP A 137 12.29 10.25 3.26
CA ASP A 137 12.63 9.47 2.07
C ASP A 137 11.38 8.95 1.36
N ALA A 138 10.36 8.52 2.12
CA ALA A 138 9.06 8.17 1.57
C ALA A 138 8.39 9.34 0.82
N GLN A 139 8.53 10.57 1.35
CA GLN A 139 8.04 11.77 0.66
C GLN A 139 8.83 12.06 -0.63
N LYS A 140 10.15 11.96 -0.61
CA LYS A 140 10.99 12.14 -1.81
C LYS A 140 10.66 11.15 -2.91
N LEU A 141 10.35 9.90 -2.56
CA LEU A 141 9.96 8.86 -3.52
C LEU A 141 8.49 8.96 -3.95
N GLY A 142 7.70 9.83 -3.33
CA GLY A 142 6.29 10.00 -3.63
C GLY A 142 5.38 8.92 -3.04
N VAL A 143 5.86 8.14 -2.08
CA VAL A 143 5.03 7.17 -1.33
C VAL A 143 4.03 7.91 -0.44
N ILE A 144 4.41 9.07 0.07
CA ILE A 144 3.55 9.99 0.81
C ILE A 144 3.65 11.41 0.25
N ASP A 145 2.63 12.23 0.51
CA ASP A 145 2.55 13.63 0.07
C ASP A 145 3.12 14.59 1.12
N GLY A 146 3.07 14.22 2.39
CA GLY A 146 3.48 15.12 3.47
C GLY A 146 3.79 14.44 4.80
N ILE A 147 4.46 15.20 5.65
CA ILE A 147 4.84 14.78 7.01
C ILE A 147 4.02 15.59 8.01
N ILE A 148 3.47 14.91 9.02
CA ILE A 148 2.73 15.52 10.12
C ILE A 148 3.47 15.35 11.45
N ASN A 149 3.25 16.30 12.35
CA ASN A 149 3.80 16.29 13.72
C ASN A 149 3.02 15.37 14.65
#